data_f5e9d629768b69406fc61683eb2bafeb
#
_entry.id   f5e9d629768b69406fc61683eb2bafeb
#
_cell.length_a   1.000
_cell.length_b   1.000
_cell.length_c   1.000
_cell.angle_alpha   90.00
_cell.angle_beta   90.00
_cell.angle_gamma   90.00
#
_symmetry.space_group_name_H-M   'P 1'
#
loop_
_entity.id
_entity.type
_entity.pdbx_description
1 polymer ?
#
loop_
_entity_poly.entity_id
_entity_poly.type
_entity_poly.pdbx_seq_one_letter_code
_entity_poly.pdbx_strand_id
1 'polypeptide(L)'
;MISMYTDSISRIPIIAVNNLQWFLLVIVLLSVLVFLAIFAQFASLWLQCKMTRAGITLKELIFMRFRKVNPAVIVRAKIMAVQAGMRDTAVLSTSALEAYALAGGNVSNVIRALIAAQKASIPLDWNTAQAIDLAGRDILEAVSTSVYPKVIDCPDPKRSEGALSAVAADGIEVRVRARVTVRTNIQQLIGGATEETVIARVGQGIVQAIGSSESYKLVLENPDNITRIVLQQGLEAQTAYEIVSIDIADVDVGNNIGAHLQADRAEADMQVAQAKAEQRRAAARAREQEMIARIQQNRASVVLAESEVPRAIAESFTSAKLGLLDFYELQNVQADTKMRQTIAESGTKRNTSEEL
;
A
#
# COMPACT_ATOMS: atom_id res chain seq x y z
N MET A 1 -68.58 41.14 -79.30
CA MET A 1 -67.18 40.99 -78.85
C MET A 1 -67.07 41.15 -77.32
N ILE A 2 -68.04 40.66 -76.47
CA ILE A 2 -68.09 40.82 -74.98
C ILE A 2 -68.47 39.51 -74.35
N SER A 3 -68.64 38.38 -75.10
CA SER A 3 -69.05 37.08 -74.53
C SER A 3 -67.93 36.07 -74.31
N MET A 4 -66.64 36.38 -74.52
CA MET A 4 -65.53 35.44 -74.46
C MET A 4 -64.58 35.62 -73.24
N TYR A 5 -64.86 36.52 -72.30
CA TYR A 5 -63.98 36.85 -71.19
C TYR A 5 -64.46 36.43 -69.79
N THR A 6 -65.65 35.83 -69.70
CA THR A 6 -66.25 35.44 -68.41
C THR A 6 -66.04 33.98 -68.05
N ASP A 7 -65.55 33.13 -68.99
CA ASP A 7 -65.39 31.67 -68.69
C ASP A 7 -64.01 31.24 -68.11
N SER A 8 -63.02 32.15 -68.15
CA SER A 8 -61.67 31.76 -67.60
C SER A 8 -61.40 32.07 -66.17
N ILE A 9 -62.28 32.78 -65.44
CA ILE A 9 -62.11 33.17 -64.08
C ILE A 9 -62.74 32.19 -63.06
N SER A 10 -63.72 31.35 -63.49
CA SER A 10 -64.43 30.42 -62.58
C SER A 10 -63.79 29.05 -62.39
N ARG A 11 -62.75 28.68 -63.18
CA ARG A 11 -62.15 27.35 -63.10
C ARG A 11 -60.90 27.26 -62.15
N ILE A 12 -60.31 28.40 -61.83
CA ILE A 12 -59.05 28.40 -60.98
C ILE A 12 -59.27 28.08 -59.52
N PRO A 13 -60.35 28.47 -58.79
CA PRO A 13 -60.51 28.20 -57.38
C PRO A 13 -60.95 26.77 -57.10
N ILE A 14 -61.64 26.09 -58.01
CA ILE A 14 -62.15 24.71 -57.75
C ILE A 14 -61.02 23.67 -57.83
N ILE A 15 -60.04 23.83 -58.73
CA ILE A 15 -58.88 22.93 -58.82
C ILE A 15 -57.90 23.14 -57.64
N ALA A 16 -57.72 24.40 -57.17
CA ALA A 16 -56.91 24.75 -56.04
C ALA A 16 -57.51 24.24 -54.74
N VAL A 17 -58.84 24.29 -54.54
CA VAL A 17 -59.54 23.77 -53.38
C VAL A 17 -59.47 22.23 -53.33
N ASN A 18 -59.59 21.54 -54.47
CA ASN A 18 -59.42 20.08 -54.54
C ASN A 18 -57.97 19.65 -54.19
N ASN A 19 -56.96 20.34 -54.71
CA ASN A 19 -55.56 20.02 -54.41
C ASN A 19 -55.22 20.29 -52.93
N LEU A 20 -55.77 21.32 -52.30
CA LEU A 20 -55.62 21.63 -50.88
C LEU A 20 -56.29 20.54 -49.98
N GLN A 21 -57.48 20.04 -50.37
CA GLN A 21 -58.16 18.97 -49.64
C GLN A 21 -57.35 17.65 -49.72
N TRP A 22 -56.85 17.30 -50.89
CA TRP A 22 -55.98 16.13 -51.07
C TRP A 22 -54.70 16.26 -50.27
N PHE A 23 -54.06 17.43 -50.19
CA PHE A 23 -52.88 17.69 -49.42
C PHE A 23 -53.14 17.56 -47.91
N LEU A 24 -54.27 18.08 -47.40
CA LEU A 24 -54.70 17.90 -46.03
C LEU A 24 -55.00 16.45 -45.72
N LEU A 25 -55.62 15.68 -46.62
CA LEU A 25 -55.89 14.27 -46.42
C LEU A 25 -54.62 13.43 -46.35
N VAL A 26 -53.63 13.75 -47.20
CA VAL A 26 -52.29 13.08 -47.14
C VAL A 26 -51.57 13.38 -45.83
N ILE A 27 -51.64 14.62 -45.33
CA ILE A 27 -51.03 15.03 -44.05
C ILE A 27 -51.71 14.26 -42.89
N VAL A 28 -53.04 14.18 -42.89
CA VAL A 28 -53.82 13.44 -41.90
C VAL A 28 -53.47 11.96 -41.93
N LEU A 29 -53.41 11.37 -43.13
CA LEU A 29 -53.07 9.98 -43.32
C LEU A 29 -51.64 9.67 -42.83
N LEU A 30 -50.69 10.55 -43.17
CA LEU A 30 -49.30 10.44 -42.70
C LEU A 30 -49.20 10.56 -41.15
N SER A 31 -49.94 11.49 -40.58
CA SER A 31 -50.02 11.67 -39.11
C SER A 31 -50.59 10.46 -38.42
N VAL A 32 -51.64 9.87 -38.95
CA VAL A 32 -52.25 8.61 -38.42
C VAL A 32 -51.28 7.44 -38.55
N LEU A 33 -50.54 7.35 -39.66
CA LEU A 33 -49.54 6.30 -39.90
C LEU A 33 -48.38 6.40 -38.91
N VAL A 34 -47.85 7.62 -38.72
CA VAL A 34 -46.82 7.89 -37.70
C VAL A 34 -47.31 7.56 -36.29
N PHE A 35 -48.53 8.00 -35.95
CA PHE A 35 -49.15 7.67 -34.67
C PHE A 35 -49.29 6.15 -34.46
N LEU A 36 -49.73 5.41 -35.48
CA LEU A 36 -49.89 3.97 -35.45
C LEU A 36 -48.55 3.24 -35.35
N ALA A 37 -47.50 3.74 -36.00
CA ALA A 37 -46.14 3.23 -35.89
C ALA A 37 -45.57 3.41 -34.44
N ILE A 38 -45.74 4.61 -33.87
CA ILE A 38 -45.39 4.87 -32.47
C ILE A 38 -46.17 3.99 -31.51
N PHE A 39 -47.50 3.88 -31.72
CA PHE A 39 -48.35 3.03 -30.91
C PHE A 39 -47.93 1.56 -30.96
N ALA A 40 -47.66 1.02 -32.16
CA ALA A 40 -47.23 -0.38 -32.35
C ALA A 40 -45.92 -0.67 -31.60
N GLN A 41 -44.98 0.30 -31.56
CA GLN A 41 -43.71 0.16 -30.85
C GLN A 41 -43.89 0.02 -29.33
N PHE A 42 -44.84 0.70 -28.73
CA PHE A 42 -45.12 0.67 -27.28
C PHE A 42 -46.24 -0.31 -26.89
N ALA A 43 -47.05 -0.77 -27.84
CA ALA A 43 -48.18 -1.65 -27.58
C ALA A 43 -47.78 -2.97 -26.92
N SER A 44 -46.66 -3.56 -27.36
CA SER A 44 -46.14 -4.81 -26.79
C SER A 44 -45.71 -4.65 -25.32
N LEU A 45 -45.03 -3.57 -25.00
CA LEU A 45 -44.62 -3.27 -23.61
C LEU A 45 -45.82 -2.94 -22.71
N TRP A 46 -46.75 -2.16 -23.25
CA TRP A 46 -47.99 -1.83 -22.53
C TRP A 46 -48.83 -3.07 -22.24
N LEU A 47 -48.98 -3.97 -23.23
CA LEU A 47 -49.71 -5.22 -23.06
C LEU A 47 -49.09 -6.10 -21.96
N GLN A 48 -47.73 -6.22 -21.94
CA GLN A 48 -47.00 -6.92 -20.87
C GLN A 48 -47.29 -6.30 -19.50
N CYS A 49 -47.25 -4.96 -19.37
CA CYS A 49 -47.58 -4.26 -18.15
C CYS A 49 -49.01 -4.51 -17.69
N LYS A 50 -49.95 -4.52 -18.60
CA LYS A 50 -51.38 -4.74 -18.29
C LYS A 50 -51.66 -6.17 -17.85
N MET A 51 -51.09 -7.16 -18.51
CA MET A 51 -51.21 -8.56 -18.13
C MET A 51 -50.58 -8.87 -16.78
N THR A 52 -49.45 -8.25 -16.45
CA THR A 52 -48.72 -8.46 -15.17
C THR A 52 -49.22 -7.55 -14.05
N ARG A 53 -50.21 -6.69 -14.31
CA ARG A 53 -50.74 -5.69 -13.35
C ARG A 53 -49.63 -4.76 -12.80
N ALA A 54 -48.64 -4.44 -13.63
CA ALA A 54 -47.52 -3.57 -13.22
C ALA A 54 -47.90 -2.07 -13.08
N GLY A 55 -49.14 -1.68 -13.47
CA GLY A 55 -49.69 -0.37 -13.22
C GLY A 55 -49.02 0.79 -13.99
N ILE A 56 -48.40 0.52 -15.16
CA ILE A 56 -47.80 1.53 -16.03
C ILE A 56 -48.80 1.88 -17.13
N THR A 57 -49.04 3.20 -17.32
CA THR A 57 -49.93 3.69 -18.36
C THR A 57 -49.21 3.93 -19.67
N LEU A 58 -49.92 3.87 -20.80
CA LEU A 58 -49.33 4.13 -22.11
C LEU A 58 -48.74 5.57 -22.19
N LYS A 59 -49.37 6.54 -21.53
CA LYS A 59 -48.90 7.90 -21.46
C LYS A 59 -47.50 8.01 -20.81
N GLU A 60 -47.30 7.32 -19.69
CA GLU A 60 -46.00 7.27 -18.99
C GLU A 60 -44.92 6.67 -19.88
N LEU A 61 -45.19 5.58 -20.64
CA LEU A 61 -44.23 5.00 -21.58
C LEU A 61 -43.75 5.98 -22.64
N ILE A 62 -44.67 6.79 -23.19
CA ILE A 62 -44.33 7.82 -24.16
C ILE A 62 -43.50 8.93 -23.52
N PHE A 63 -43.90 9.43 -22.34
CA PHE A 63 -43.16 10.49 -21.62
C PHE A 63 -41.77 10.04 -21.18
N MET A 64 -41.55 8.75 -20.80
CA MET A 64 -40.22 8.20 -20.53
C MET A 64 -39.29 8.36 -21.74
N ARG A 65 -39.78 8.13 -22.95
CA ARG A 65 -39.01 8.27 -24.16
C ARG A 65 -38.56 9.72 -24.41
N PHE A 66 -39.46 10.67 -24.14
CA PHE A 66 -39.13 12.11 -24.23
C PHE A 66 -38.06 12.52 -23.19
N ARG A 67 -38.09 11.92 -21.99
CA ARG A 67 -37.09 12.14 -20.95
C ARG A 67 -35.79 11.38 -21.18
N LYS A 68 -35.60 10.72 -22.34
CA LYS A 68 -34.42 9.91 -22.68
C LYS A 68 -34.20 8.69 -21.78
N VAL A 69 -35.22 8.22 -21.07
CA VAL A 69 -35.19 7.01 -20.29
C VAL A 69 -35.64 5.84 -21.17
N ASN A 70 -34.98 4.68 -21.05
CA ASN A 70 -35.39 3.47 -21.79
C ASN A 70 -36.61 2.82 -21.12
N PRO A 71 -37.81 2.89 -21.75
CA PRO A 71 -39.02 2.34 -21.15
C PRO A 71 -38.94 0.84 -20.89
N ALA A 72 -38.25 0.08 -21.75
CA ALA A 72 -38.16 -1.36 -21.63
C ALA A 72 -37.44 -1.82 -20.36
N VAL A 73 -36.43 -1.06 -19.89
CA VAL A 73 -35.69 -1.36 -18.65
C VAL A 73 -36.62 -1.19 -17.44
N ILE A 74 -37.33 -0.06 -17.37
CA ILE A 74 -38.24 0.24 -16.25
C ILE A 74 -39.42 -0.73 -16.22
N VAL A 75 -40.02 -1.02 -17.39
CA VAL A 75 -41.11 -1.97 -17.50
C VAL A 75 -40.69 -3.36 -17.01
N ARG A 76 -39.58 -3.88 -17.50
CA ARG A 76 -39.07 -5.20 -17.08
C ARG A 76 -38.74 -5.24 -15.59
N ALA A 77 -38.08 -4.20 -15.07
CA ALA A 77 -37.78 -4.08 -13.66
C ALA A 77 -39.06 -4.10 -12.80
N LYS A 78 -40.05 -3.30 -13.17
CA LYS A 78 -41.34 -3.26 -12.46
C LYS A 78 -42.10 -4.57 -12.56
N ILE A 79 -42.09 -5.22 -13.72
CA ILE A 79 -42.70 -6.54 -13.90
C ILE A 79 -42.03 -7.58 -12.99
N MET A 80 -40.71 -7.61 -12.94
CA MET A 80 -39.97 -8.52 -12.04
C MET A 80 -40.31 -8.27 -10.57
N ALA A 81 -40.41 -7.02 -10.14
CA ALA A 81 -40.76 -6.68 -8.78
C ALA A 81 -42.19 -7.16 -8.42
N VAL A 82 -43.15 -6.90 -9.28
CA VAL A 82 -44.55 -7.33 -9.08
C VAL A 82 -44.67 -8.86 -9.06
N GLN A 83 -43.96 -9.55 -9.94
CA GLN A 83 -43.95 -11.03 -9.99
C GLN A 83 -43.27 -11.62 -8.74
N ALA A 84 -42.30 -10.93 -8.17
CA ALA A 84 -41.66 -11.33 -6.91
C ALA A 84 -42.54 -11.07 -5.67
N GLY A 85 -43.72 -10.45 -5.83
CA GLY A 85 -44.64 -10.17 -4.74
C GLY A 85 -44.50 -8.79 -4.08
N MET A 86 -43.61 -7.94 -4.58
CA MET A 86 -43.42 -6.55 -4.11
C MET A 86 -44.54 -5.64 -4.69
N ARG A 87 -45.78 -5.82 -4.26
CA ARG A 87 -46.93 -5.18 -4.92
C ARG A 87 -47.22 -3.73 -4.49
N ASP A 88 -46.83 -3.35 -3.30
CA ASP A 88 -47.37 -2.12 -2.68
C ASP A 88 -46.34 -1.23 -1.98
N THR A 89 -45.22 -1.01 -2.58
CA THR A 89 -44.27 -0.03 -2.01
C THR A 89 -44.35 1.25 -2.82
N ALA A 90 -44.55 2.40 -2.16
CA ALA A 90 -44.36 3.75 -2.72
C ALA A 90 -43.01 3.90 -3.46
N VAL A 91 -42.08 3.04 -3.12
CA VAL A 91 -40.75 2.79 -3.66
C VAL A 91 -40.75 2.30 -5.13
N LEU A 92 -41.76 1.54 -5.56
CA LEU A 92 -41.90 1.01 -6.93
C LEU A 92 -42.74 1.95 -7.82
N SER A 93 -42.89 3.22 -7.43
CA SER A 93 -43.55 4.19 -8.29
C SER A 93 -42.74 4.38 -9.58
N THR A 94 -43.46 4.50 -10.68
CA THR A 94 -42.84 4.69 -12.00
C THR A 94 -41.91 5.91 -12.00
N SER A 95 -42.32 6.98 -11.31
CA SER A 95 -41.54 8.22 -11.17
C SER A 95 -40.24 8.06 -10.40
N ALA A 96 -40.22 7.23 -9.34
CA ALA A 96 -38.99 6.94 -8.56
C ALA A 96 -37.98 6.16 -9.39
N LEU A 97 -38.46 5.15 -10.15
CA LEU A 97 -37.60 4.36 -11.06
C LEU A 97 -37.03 5.21 -12.20
N GLU A 98 -37.85 6.14 -12.75
CA GLU A 98 -37.40 7.10 -13.77
C GLU A 98 -36.33 8.05 -13.21
N ALA A 99 -36.56 8.65 -12.05
CA ALA A 99 -35.63 9.56 -11.42
C ALA A 99 -34.28 8.86 -11.13
N TYR A 100 -34.33 7.63 -10.66
CA TYR A 100 -33.15 6.82 -10.42
C TYR A 100 -32.39 6.45 -11.70
N ALA A 101 -33.11 6.08 -12.79
CA ALA A 101 -32.51 5.84 -14.08
C ALA A 101 -31.83 7.09 -14.66
N LEU A 102 -32.44 8.29 -14.46
CA LEU A 102 -31.87 9.57 -14.86
C LEU A 102 -30.62 9.94 -14.05
N ALA A 103 -30.54 9.52 -12.80
CA ALA A 103 -29.35 9.67 -11.95
C ALA A 103 -28.18 8.75 -12.37
N GLY A 104 -28.38 7.89 -13.40
CA GLY A 104 -27.35 6.98 -13.90
C GLY A 104 -27.32 5.61 -13.21
N GLY A 105 -28.29 5.32 -12.33
CA GLY A 105 -28.36 4.06 -11.59
C GLY A 105 -28.81 2.86 -12.44
N ASN A 106 -28.39 1.67 -12.07
CA ASN A 106 -28.74 0.42 -12.72
C ASN A 106 -30.05 -0.17 -12.13
N VAL A 107 -31.19 0.31 -12.64
CA VAL A 107 -32.53 -0.11 -12.17
C VAL A 107 -32.69 -1.62 -12.14
N SER A 108 -32.18 -2.32 -13.14
CA SER A 108 -32.34 -3.77 -13.25
C SER A 108 -31.61 -4.52 -12.13
N ASN A 109 -30.35 -4.11 -11.83
CA ASN A 109 -29.56 -4.72 -10.77
C ASN A 109 -30.14 -4.46 -9.38
N VAL A 110 -30.55 -3.22 -9.12
CA VAL A 110 -31.12 -2.83 -7.82
C VAL A 110 -32.43 -3.58 -7.56
N ILE A 111 -33.32 -3.70 -8.55
CA ILE A 111 -34.57 -4.47 -8.39
C ILE A 111 -34.29 -5.95 -8.15
N ARG A 112 -33.33 -6.56 -8.86
CA ARG A 112 -32.93 -7.95 -8.60
C ARG A 112 -32.37 -8.12 -7.20
N ALA A 113 -31.53 -7.18 -6.75
CA ALA A 113 -30.95 -7.19 -5.40
C ALA A 113 -32.05 -7.08 -4.32
N LEU A 114 -33.02 -6.19 -4.50
CA LEU A 114 -34.17 -6.06 -3.59
C LEU A 114 -35.01 -7.33 -3.53
N ILE A 115 -35.26 -7.98 -4.69
CA ILE A 115 -35.96 -9.24 -4.75
C ILE A 115 -35.19 -10.35 -4.01
N ALA A 116 -33.88 -10.41 -4.22
CA ALA A 116 -33.02 -11.38 -3.55
C ALA A 116 -32.98 -11.12 -2.03
N ALA A 117 -32.83 -9.87 -1.61
CA ALA A 117 -32.82 -9.48 -0.20
C ALA A 117 -34.16 -9.80 0.48
N GLN A 118 -35.29 -9.52 -0.16
CA GLN A 118 -36.60 -9.87 0.37
C GLN A 118 -36.78 -11.38 0.54
N LYS A 119 -36.35 -12.18 -0.44
CA LYS A 119 -36.41 -13.66 -0.36
C LYS A 119 -35.47 -14.22 0.71
N ALA A 120 -34.34 -13.58 0.95
CA ALA A 120 -33.37 -13.95 1.98
C ALA A 120 -33.72 -13.36 3.36
N SER A 121 -34.81 -12.60 3.50
CA SER A 121 -35.22 -11.90 4.71
C SER A 121 -34.14 -10.91 5.23
N ILE A 122 -33.40 -10.33 4.31
CA ILE A 122 -32.39 -9.31 4.63
C ILE A 122 -33.06 -7.93 4.60
N PRO A 123 -32.91 -7.11 5.64
CA PRO A 123 -33.46 -5.75 5.68
C PRO A 123 -32.69 -4.82 4.75
N LEU A 124 -33.16 -4.65 3.52
CA LEU A 124 -32.62 -3.75 2.52
C LEU A 124 -33.70 -2.76 2.08
N ASP A 125 -33.49 -1.50 2.43
CA ASP A 125 -34.36 -0.40 2.01
C ASP A 125 -33.98 0.10 0.61
N TRP A 126 -34.97 0.63 -0.11
CA TRP A 126 -34.79 1.21 -1.45
C TRP A 126 -33.74 2.32 -1.48
N ASN A 127 -33.78 3.23 -0.51
CA ASN A 127 -32.84 4.36 -0.46
C ASN A 127 -31.40 3.88 -0.26
N THR A 128 -31.21 2.90 0.61
CA THR A 128 -29.91 2.25 0.83
C THR A 128 -29.42 1.52 -0.42
N ALA A 129 -30.31 0.79 -1.11
CA ALA A 129 -29.99 0.11 -2.33
C ALA A 129 -29.55 1.06 -3.46
N GLN A 130 -30.25 2.19 -3.63
CA GLN A 130 -29.86 3.23 -4.58
C GLN A 130 -28.51 3.87 -4.21
N ALA A 131 -28.29 4.18 -2.94
CA ALA A 131 -27.06 4.80 -2.49
C ALA A 131 -25.83 3.90 -2.73
N ILE A 132 -25.96 2.58 -2.53
CA ILE A 132 -24.91 1.59 -2.79
C ILE A 132 -24.57 1.53 -4.28
N ASP A 133 -25.58 1.45 -5.16
CA ASP A 133 -25.36 1.36 -6.62
C ASP A 133 -24.78 2.67 -7.18
N LEU A 134 -25.31 3.82 -6.74
CA LEU A 134 -24.77 5.15 -7.15
C LEU A 134 -23.36 5.41 -6.60
N ALA A 135 -22.97 4.78 -5.49
CA ALA A 135 -21.59 4.79 -4.99
C ALA A 135 -20.65 3.88 -5.83
N GLY A 136 -21.17 3.23 -6.88
CA GLY A 136 -20.39 2.38 -7.79
C GLY A 136 -20.13 0.97 -7.27
N ARG A 137 -20.87 0.50 -6.26
CA ARG A 137 -20.76 -0.86 -5.73
C ARG A 137 -21.86 -1.75 -6.29
N ASP A 138 -21.53 -3.00 -6.60
CA ASP A 138 -22.53 -3.96 -7.08
C ASP A 138 -23.38 -4.48 -5.92
N ILE A 139 -24.61 -3.95 -5.84
CA ILE A 139 -25.58 -4.32 -4.80
C ILE A 139 -26.05 -5.78 -4.93
N LEU A 140 -26.10 -6.32 -6.15
CA LEU A 140 -26.54 -7.69 -6.38
C LEU A 140 -25.49 -8.69 -5.88
N GLU A 141 -24.20 -8.41 -6.14
CA GLU A 141 -23.08 -9.17 -5.59
C GLU A 141 -23.06 -9.07 -4.07
N ALA A 142 -23.28 -7.89 -3.51
CA ALA A 142 -23.31 -7.66 -2.07
C ALA A 142 -24.40 -8.48 -1.36
N VAL A 143 -25.61 -8.51 -1.89
CA VAL A 143 -26.71 -9.33 -1.36
C VAL A 143 -26.39 -10.81 -1.51
N SER A 144 -25.84 -11.23 -2.66
CA SER A 144 -25.44 -12.62 -2.89
C SER A 144 -24.37 -13.06 -1.88
N THR A 145 -23.35 -12.24 -1.64
CA THR A 145 -22.26 -12.54 -0.69
C THR A 145 -22.72 -12.46 0.78
N SER A 146 -23.79 -11.72 1.05
CA SER A 146 -24.41 -11.73 2.38
C SER A 146 -25.11 -13.05 2.69
N VAL A 147 -25.68 -13.73 1.66
CA VAL A 147 -26.34 -15.04 1.79
C VAL A 147 -25.34 -16.19 1.67
N TYR A 148 -24.44 -16.09 0.70
CA TYR A 148 -23.39 -17.07 0.40
C TYR A 148 -22.04 -16.46 0.69
N PRO A 149 -21.40 -16.81 1.83
CA PRO A 149 -20.08 -16.30 2.17
C PRO A 149 -19.06 -16.56 1.06
N LYS A 150 -18.19 -15.57 0.83
CA LYS A 150 -17.11 -15.63 -0.16
C LYS A 150 -15.81 -15.98 0.54
N VAL A 151 -15.01 -16.83 -0.08
CA VAL A 151 -13.66 -17.15 0.39
C VAL A 151 -12.66 -16.27 -0.32
N ILE A 152 -11.78 -15.63 0.45
CA ILE A 152 -10.73 -14.73 -0.01
C ILE A 152 -9.40 -15.31 0.44
N ASP A 153 -8.43 -15.44 -0.48
CA ASP A 153 -7.09 -15.89 -0.14
C ASP A 153 -6.26 -14.74 0.47
N CYS A 154 -5.53 -15.02 1.52
CA CYS A 154 -4.61 -14.10 2.16
C CYS A 154 -3.21 -14.73 2.24
N PRO A 155 -2.22 -14.15 1.56
CA PRO A 155 -2.25 -12.95 0.71
C PRO A 155 -2.90 -13.18 -0.66
N ASP A 156 -3.25 -12.10 -1.36
CA ASP A 156 -3.77 -12.16 -2.73
C ASP A 156 -2.70 -12.79 -3.67
N PRO A 157 -2.99 -13.92 -4.31
CA PRO A 157 -2.03 -14.62 -5.19
C PRO A 157 -1.61 -13.80 -6.41
N LYS A 158 -2.34 -12.74 -6.75
CA LYS A 158 -2.03 -11.85 -7.88
C LYS A 158 -0.97 -10.80 -7.53
N ARG A 159 -0.80 -10.48 -6.25
CA ARG A 159 0.05 -9.37 -5.76
C ARG A 159 1.29 -9.82 -5.01
N SER A 160 1.32 -11.03 -4.52
CA SER A 160 2.44 -11.59 -3.74
C SER A 160 2.78 -12.99 -4.19
N GLU A 161 3.94 -13.49 -3.80
CA GLU A 161 4.41 -14.87 -4.10
C GLU A 161 3.53 -15.97 -3.47
N GLY A 162 2.30 -15.64 -3.08
CA GLY A 162 1.28 -16.57 -2.60
C GLY A 162 1.43 -17.03 -1.16
N ALA A 163 2.37 -16.50 -0.39
CA ALA A 163 2.51 -16.78 1.04
C ALA A 163 2.86 -15.51 1.82
N LEU A 164 2.38 -15.42 3.04
CA LEU A 164 2.67 -14.36 3.99
C LEU A 164 3.86 -14.81 4.83
N SER A 165 4.98 -14.09 4.80
CA SER A 165 6.16 -14.41 5.59
C SER A 165 6.21 -13.56 6.87
N ALA A 166 6.50 -14.20 7.99
CA ALA A 166 6.73 -13.56 9.28
C ALA A 166 7.83 -14.31 10.05
N VAL A 167 8.55 -13.59 10.91
CA VAL A 167 9.62 -14.17 11.71
C VAL A 167 9.14 -14.37 13.14
N ALA A 168 9.23 -15.59 13.66
CA ALA A 168 8.94 -15.90 15.06
C ALA A 168 10.05 -15.37 15.98
N ALA A 169 9.80 -15.36 17.30
CA ALA A 169 10.76 -14.84 18.28
C ALA A 169 12.11 -15.61 18.30
N ASP A 170 12.12 -16.86 17.86
CA ASP A 170 13.33 -17.68 17.69
C ASP A 170 14.17 -17.35 16.47
N GLY A 171 13.74 -16.38 15.65
CA GLY A 171 14.44 -15.92 14.45
C GLY A 171 14.21 -16.77 13.20
N ILE A 172 13.25 -17.71 13.23
CA ILE A 172 12.91 -18.55 12.08
C ILE A 172 11.75 -17.92 11.31
N GLU A 173 11.90 -17.84 10.00
CA GLU A 173 10.85 -17.38 9.09
C GLU A 173 9.77 -18.47 8.96
N VAL A 174 8.52 -18.08 9.14
CA VAL A 174 7.35 -18.92 8.91
C VAL A 174 6.56 -18.31 7.76
N ARG A 175 6.20 -19.11 6.78
CA ARG A 175 5.39 -18.73 5.61
C ARG A 175 4.00 -19.33 5.75
N VAL A 176 2.98 -18.49 5.74
CA VAL A 176 1.60 -18.90 5.97
C VAL A 176 0.72 -18.48 4.82
N ARG A 177 -0.21 -19.37 4.45
CA ARG A 177 -1.35 -19.08 3.58
C ARG A 177 -2.63 -19.24 4.36
N ALA A 178 -3.44 -18.22 4.36
CA ALA A 178 -4.73 -18.26 5.03
C ALA A 178 -5.87 -18.05 4.02
N ARG A 179 -7.02 -18.63 4.31
CA ARG A 179 -8.28 -18.39 3.61
C ARG A 179 -9.24 -17.74 4.57
N VAL A 180 -9.78 -16.61 4.16
CA VAL A 180 -10.71 -15.83 4.97
C VAL A 180 -12.09 -15.96 4.36
N THR A 181 -13.02 -16.54 5.11
CA THR A 181 -14.43 -16.60 4.72
C THR A 181 -15.11 -15.34 5.23
N VAL A 182 -15.64 -14.54 4.30
CA VAL A 182 -16.28 -13.27 4.62
C VAL A 182 -17.71 -13.24 4.12
N ARG A 183 -18.53 -12.49 4.82
CA ARG A 183 -19.90 -12.18 4.43
C ARG A 183 -20.07 -10.67 4.34
N THR A 184 -20.83 -10.16 3.36
CA THR A 184 -21.06 -8.72 3.22
C THR A 184 -22.04 -8.22 4.26
N ASN A 185 -21.66 -7.16 4.98
CA ASN A 185 -22.55 -6.39 5.84
C ASN A 185 -23.13 -5.22 5.05
N ILE A 186 -24.39 -5.36 4.62
CA ILE A 186 -25.06 -4.39 3.74
C ILE A 186 -25.20 -3.02 4.42
N GLN A 187 -25.36 -2.98 5.73
CA GLN A 187 -25.51 -1.71 6.48
C GLN A 187 -24.20 -0.89 6.49
N GLN A 188 -23.06 -1.57 6.48
CA GLN A 188 -21.74 -0.95 6.48
C GLN A 188 -21.14 -0.85 5.07
N LEU A 189 -21.86 -1.26 4.04
CA LEU A 189 -21.36 -1.24 2.67
C LEU A 189 -21.09 0.18 2.18
N ILE A 190 -21.88 1.17 2.61
CA ILE A 190 -21.66 2.58 2.30
C ILE A 190 -20.60 3.13 3.24
N GLY A 191 -19.44 3.52 2.69
CA GLY A 191 -18.31 4.04 3.46
C GLY A 191 -17.41 2.98 4.11
N GLY A 192 -17.78 1.70 4.06
CA GLY A 192 -16.94 0.62 4.55
C GLY A 192 -15.76 0.32 3.63
N ALA A 193 -14.66 -0.15 4.22
CA ALA A 193 -13.45 -0.52 3.49
C ALA A 193 -13.67 -1.73 2.58
N THR A 194 -12.83 -1.82 1.54
CA THR A 194 -12.90 -2.88 0.51
C THR A 194 -12.29 -4.20 0.98
N GLU A 195 -12.46 -5.25 0.16
CA GLU A 195 -11.87 -6.58 0.33
C GLU A 195 -10.35 -6.52 0.56
N GLU A 196 -9.65 -5.65 -0.17
CA GLU A 196 -8.20 -5.45 -0.02
C GLU A 196 -7.81 -5.01 1.40
N THR A 197 -8.63 -4.18 2.04
CA THR A 197 -8.38 -3.75 3.42
C THR A 197 -8.54 -4.89 4.42
N VAL A 198 -9.52 -5.77 4.19
CA VAL A 198 -9.70 -6.98 5.02
C VAL A 198 -8.48 -7.88 4.89
N ILE A 199 -8.02 -8.16 3.65
CA ILE A 199 -6.82 -8.96 3.39
C ILE A 199 -5.60 -8.35 4.11
N ALA A 200 -5.40 -7.03 4.00
CA ALA A 200 -4.27 -6.34 4.63
C ALA A 200 -4.32 -6.44 6.17
N ARG A 201 -5.49 -6.22 6.77
CA ARG A 201 -5.66 -6.30 8.23
C ARG A 201 -5.48 -7.72 8.75
N VAL A 202 -6.08 -8.72 8.09
CA VAL A 202 -5.90 -10.12 8.45
C VAL A 202 -4.44 -10.52 8.29
N GLY A 203 -3.79 -10.13 7.20
CA GLY A 203 -2.36 -10.36 6.99
C GLY A 203 -1.51 -9.74 8.11
N GLN A 204 -1.79 -8.50 8.52
CA GLN A 204 -1.13 -7.85 9.64
C GLN A 204 -1.35 -8.62 10.95
N GLY A 205 -2.59 -9.06 11.22
CA GLY A 205 -2.92 -9.84 12.40
C GLY A 205 -2.17 -11.17 12.46
N ILE A 206 -2.04 -11.86 11.31
CA ILE A 206 -1.28 -13.13 11.20
C ILE A 206 0.21 -12.87 11.47
N VAL A 207 0.81 -11.84 10.84
CA VAL A 207 2.22 -11.47 11.08
C VAL A 207 2.47 -11.15 12.54
N GLN A 208 1.57 -10.41 13.18
CA GLN A 208 1.67 -10.08 14.58
C GLN A 208 1.54 -11.33 15.48
N ALA A 209 0.61 -12.24 15.16
CA ALA A 209 0.42 -13.48 15.92
C ALA A 209 1.67 -14.38 15.83
N ILE A 210 2.27 -14.53 14.64
CA ILE A 210 3.51 -15.29 14.45
C ILE A 210 4.68 -14.62 15.17
N GLY A 211 4.85 -13.30 15.02
CA GLY A 211 5.94 -12.54 15.64
C GLY A 211 5.89 -12.52 17.17
N SER A 212 4.71 -12.70 17.76
CA SER A 212 4.52 -12.84 19.21
C SER A 212 4.70 -14.27 19.73
N SER A 213 4.80 -15.27 18.85
CA SER A 213 5.01 -16.67 19.22
C SER A 213 6.47 -16.91 19.61
N GLU A 214 6.70 -17.59 20.73
CA GLU A 214 8.06 -17.88 21.24
C GLU A 214 8.87 -18.75 20.28
N SER A 215 8.21 -19.67 19.55
CA SER A 215 8.87 -20.59 18.64
C SER A 215 7.98 -20.92 17.44
N TYR A 216 8.61 -21.10 16.28
CA TYR A 216 7.94 -21.59 15.08
C TYR A 216 7.23 -22.94 15.27
N LYS A 217 7.73 -23.79 16.20
CA LYS A 217 7.12 -25.10 16.51
C LYS A 217 5.72 -24.94 17.07
N LEU A 218 5.50 -23.96 17.94
CA LEU A 218 4.17 -23.69 18.51
C LEU A 218 3.17 -23.25 17.43
N VAL A 219 3.66 -22.54 16.41
CA VAL A 219 2.85 -22.11 15.26
C VAL A 219 2.45 -23.32 14.40
N LEU A 220 3.38 -24.27 14.20
CA LEU A 220 3.12 -25.50 13.42
C LEU A 220 2.21 -26.48 14.17
N GLU A 221 2.38 -26.60 15.49
CA GLU A 221 1.58 -27.51 16.30
C GLU A 221 0.13 -27.06 16.45
N ASN A 222 -0.09 -25.74 16.55
CA ASN A 222 -1.41 -25.16 16.80
C ASN A 222 -1.68 -23.92 15.96
N PRO A 223 -1.89 -24.05 14.63
CA PRO A 223 -2.21 -22.92 13.75
C PRO A 223 -3.52 -22.21 14.14
N ASP A 224 -4.44 -22.91 14.80
CA ASP A 224 -5.70 -22.34 15.28
C ASP A 224 -5.52 -21.23 16.33
N ASN A 225 -4.40 -21.20 17.02
CA ASN A 225 -4.09 -20.09 17.92
C ASN A 225 -3.93 -18.76 17.18
N ILE A 226 -3.35 -18.79 15.98
CA ILE A 226 -3.24 -17.60 15.11
C ILE A 226 -4.63 -17.10 14.78
N THR A 227 -5.51 -17.98 14.30
CA THR A 227 -6.90 -17.66 13.97
C THR A 227 -7.62 -17.01 15.16
N ARG A 228 -7.45 -17.55 16.35
CA ARG A 228 -8.08 -17.02 17.58
C ARG A 228 -7.59 -15.62 17.91
N ILE A 229 -6.26 -15.39 17.86
CA ILE A 229 -5.66 -14.08 18.13
C ILE A 229 -6.15 -13.04 17.12
N VAL A 230 -6.18 -13.40 15.84
CA VAL A 230 -6.61 -12.53 14.77
C VAL A 230 -8.09 -12.13 14.90
N LEU A 231 -8.97 -13.10 15.20
CA LEU A 231 -10.40 -12.83 15.42
C LEU A 231 -10.66 -11.96 16.66
N GLN A 232 -9.88 -12.13 17.74
CA GLN A 232 -10.00 -11.31 18.95
C GLN A 232 -9.64 -9.84 18.74
N GLN A 233 -8.86 -9.51 17.69
CA GLN A 233 -8.48 -8.12 17.37
C GLN A 233 -9.60 -7.31 16.75
N GLY A 234 -10.74 -7.90 16.40
CA GLY A 234 -11.89 -7.18 15.84
C GLY A 234 -11.57 -6.46 14.53
N LEU A 235 -10.85 -7.12 13.63
CA LEU A 235 -10.32 -6.53 12.37
C LEU A 235 -11.40 -6.09 11.38
N GLU A 236 -12.63 -6.51 11.59
CA GLU A 236 -13.82 -6.18 10.78
C GLU A 236 -14.39 -4.77 11.04
N ALA A 237 -13.90 -4.06 12.06
CA ALA A 237 -14.39 -2.73 12.37
C ALA A 237 -14.24 -1.78 11.18
N GLN A 238 -15.36 -1.12 10.79
CA GLN A 238 -15.44 -0.19 9.64
C GLN A 238 -15.13 -0.83 8.26
N THR A 239 -15.31 -2.14 8.12
CA THR A 239 -15.25 -2.81 6.81
C THR A 239 -16.66 -3.12 6.30
N ALA A 240 -16.77 -3.25 4.97
CA ALA A 240 -18.00 -3.69 4.33
C ALA A 240 -18.26 -5.21 4.51
N TYR A 241 -17.33 -5.91 5.13
CA TYR A 241 -17.33 -7.35 5.29
C TYR A 241 -17.22 -7.74 6.75
N GLU A 242 -17.92 -8.80 7.11
CA GLU A 242 -17.83 -9.48 8.41
C GLU A 242 -17.05 -10.79 8.20
N ILE A 243 -16.07 -11.05 9.05
CA ILE A 243 -15.26 -12.26 8.97
C ILE A 243 -15.99 -13.41 9.66
N VAL A 244 -16.30 -14.44 8.89
CA VAL A 244 -16.99 -15.65 9.40
C VAL A 244 -15.97 -16.65 9.96
N SER A 245 -14.90 -16.93 9.21
CA SER A 245 -13.80 -17.80 9.63
C SER A 245 -12.50 -17.38 8.98
N ILE A 246 -11.39 -17.72 9.63
CA ILE A 246 -10.04 -17.62 9.08
C ILE A 246 -9.45 -19.02 9.18
N ASP A 247 -9.15 -19.62 8.07
CA ASP A 247 -8.62 -20.97 8.00
C ASP A 247 -7.18 -20.91 7.50
N ILE A 248 -6.25 -21.45 8.29
CA ILE A 248 -4.85 -21.55 7.87
C ILE A 248 -4.74 -22.74 6.91
N ALA A 249 -4.46 -22.45 5.66
CA ALA A 249 -4.44 -23.46 4.60
C ALA A 249 -3.10 -24.19 4.50
N ASP A 250 -2.00 -23.48 4.79
CA ASP A 250 -0.64 -24.01 4.67
C ASP A 250 0.32 -23.23 5.55
N VAL A 251 1.29 -23.94 6.16
CA VAL A 251 2.33 -23.35 7.01
C VAL A 251 3.66 -23.98 6.65
N ASP A 252 4.52 -23.21 6.01
CA ASP A 252 5.87 -23.61 5.60
C ASP A 252 6.92 -22.95 6.49
N VAL A 253 8.04 -23.65 6.72
CA VAL A 253 9.19 -23.08 7.41
C VAL A 253 10.18 -22.54 6.38
N GLY A 254 10.49 -21.26 6.52
CA GLY A 254 11.46 -20.56 5.68
C GLY A 254 12.88 -20.60 6.23
N ASN A 255 13.63 -19.54 6.01
CA ASN A 255 15.04 -19.41 6.37
C ASN A 255 15.21 -19.08 7.86
N ASN A 256 16.34 -19.51 8.43
CA ASN A 256 16.73 -19.08 9.78
C ASN A 256 17.41 -17.69 9.69
N ILE A 257 16.61 -16.64 9.72
CA ILE A 257 17.06 -15.24 9.65
C ILE A 257 17.87 -14.86 10.89
N GLY A 258 17.48 -15.41 12.07
CA GLY A 258 18.18 -15.19 13.33
C GLY A 258 19.64 -15.64 13.29
N ALA A 259 19.90 -16.83 12.72
CA ALA A 259 21.27 -17.34 12.58
C ALA A 259 22.10 -16.50 11.61
N HIS A 260 21.52 -16.05 10.50
CA HIS A 260 22.21 -15.15 9.55
C HIS A 260 22.57 -13.82 10.20
N LEU A 261 21.64 -13.20 10.90
CA LEU A 261 21.90 -11.95 11.61
C LEU A 261 22.97 -12.08 12.71
N GLN A 262 23.01 -13.23 13.42
CA GLN A 262 24.06 -13.51 14.40
C GLN A 262 25.43 -13.69 13.74
N ALA A 263 25.51 -14.38 12.58
CA ALA A 263 26.74 -14.52 11.81
C ALA A 263 27.25 -13.16 11.30
N ASP A 264 26.38 -12.37 10.70
CA ASP A 264 26.71 -11.01 10.22
C ASP A 264 27.18 -10.10 11.36
N ARG A 265 26.56 -10.19 12.53
CA ARG A 265 26.95 -9.45 13.73
C ARG A 265 28.33 -9.88 14.22
N ALA A 266 28.59 -11.19 14.27
CA ALA A 266 29.89 -11.70 14.68
C ALA A 266 31.00 -11.27 13.70
N GLU A 267 30.73 -11.25 12.40
CA GLU A 267 31.66 -10.75 11.39
C GLU A 267 31.93 -9.25 11.56
N ALA A 268 30.89 -8.47 11.78
CA ALA A 268 31.03 -7.01 12.04
C ALA A 268 31.85 -6.75 13.32
N ASP A 269 31.59 -7.51 14.40
CA ASP A 269 32.33 -7.39 15.66
C ASP A 269 33.81 -7.76 15.46
N MET A 270 34.11 -8.78 14.65
CA MET A 270 35.48 -9.17 14.29
C MET A 270 36.19 -8.05 13.50
N GLN A 271 35.51 -7.45 12.51
CA GLN A 271 36.05 -6.31 11.73
C GLN A 271 36.33 -5.11 12.65
N VAL A 272 35.45 -4.80 13.58
CA VAL A 272 35.64 -3.71 14.56
C VAL A 272 36.83 -4.02 15.48
N ALA A 273 36.99 -5.27 15.93
CA ALA A 273 38.10 -5.70 16.77
C ALA A 273 39.45 -5.60 16.02
N GLN A 274 39.48 -6.02 14.73
CA GLN A 274 40.66 -5.89 13.87
C GLN A 274 41.04 -4.41 13.65
N ALA A 275 40.07 -3.56 13.33
CA ALA A 275 40.32 -2.13 13.16
C ALA A 275 40.89 -1.48 14.44
N LYS A 276 40.36 -1.83 15.61
CA LYS A 276 40.88 -1.37 16.90
C LYS A 276 42.30 -1.90 17.17
N ALA A 277 42.61 -3.13 16.80
CA ALA A 277 43.96 -3.69 16.96
C ALA A 277 44.98 -2.97 16.04
N GLU A 278 44.59 -2.69 14.79
CA GLU A 278 45.42 -1.93 13.85
C GLU A 278 45.66 -0.48 14.32
N GLN A 279 44.63 0.16 14.82
CA GLN A 279 44.71 1.49 15.41
C GLN A 279 45.68 1.51 16.60
N ARG A 280 45.65 0.50 17.50
CA ARG A 280 46.58 0.35 18.60
C ARG A 280 48.04 0.14 18.11
N ARG A 281 48.22 -0.73 17.08
CA ARG A 281 49.52 -0.96 16.45
C ARG A 281 50.06 0.31 15.80
N ALA A 282 49.24 1.07 15.07
CA ALA A 282 49.63 2.32 14.48
C ALA A 282 50.01 3.36 15.54
N ALA A 283 49.23 3.47 16.60
CA ALA A 283 49.53 4.35 17.73
C ALA A 283 50.84 3.96 18.46
N ALA A 284 51.11 2.66 18.63
CA ALA A 284 52.36 2.18 19.20
C ALA A 284 53.57 2.53 18.34
N ARG A 285 53.50 2.31 17.02
CA ARG A 285 54.55 2.70 16.05
C ARG A 285 54.80 4.22 16.02
N ALA A 286 53.71 5.01 16.07
CA ALA A 286 53.83 6.46 16.15
C ALA A 286 54.61 6.90 17.43
N ARG A 287 54.27 6.33 18.59
CA ARG A 287 54.99 6.59 19.85
C ARG A 287 56.45 6.16 19.80
N GLU A 288 56.72 5.02 19.19
CA GLU A 288 58.12 4.56 18.98
C GLU A 288 58.92 5.58 18.15
N GLN A 289 58.36 6.04 17.05
CA GLN A 289 59.00 7.04 16.21
C GLN A 289 59.17 8.39 16.92
N GLU A 290 58.19 8.83 17.71
CA GLU A 290 58.32 10.02 18.57
C GLU A 290 59.42 9.88 19.58
N MET A 291 59.59 8.71 20.20
CA MET A 291 60.66 8.44 21.15
C MET A 291 62.02 8.44 20.47
N ILE A 292 62.16 7.84 19.28
CA ILE A 292 63.38 7.88 18.48
C ILE A 292 63.74 9.33 18.11
N ALA A 293 62.75 10.10 17.64
CA ALA A 293 62.96 11.52 17.33
C ALA A 293 63.43 12.32 18.57
N ARG A 294 62.81 12.08 19.73
CA ARG A 294 63.19 12.71 21.01
C ARG A 294 64.62 12.33 21.44
N ILE A 295 65.03 11.07 21.26
CA ILE A 295 66.40 10.64 21.52
C ILE A 295 67.38 11.40 20.62
N GLN A 296 67.05 11.53 19.31
CA GLN A 296 67.92 12.29 18.38
C GLN A 296 67.95 13.76 18.73
N GLN A 297 66.86 14.37 19.15
CA GLN A 297 66.79 15.73 19.61
C GLN A 297 67.66 15.96 20.89
N ASN A 298 67.50 15.01 21.86
CA ASN A 298 68.35 15.08 23.07
C ASN A 298 69.82 14.89 22.75
N ARG A 299 70.21 14.00 21.83
CA ARG A 299 71.60 13.86 21.38
C ARG A 299 72.13 15.14 20.73
N ALA A 300 71.30 15.74 19.89
CA ALA A 300 71.70 17.07 19.27
C ALA A 300 71.88 18.13 20.30
N SER A 301 71.05 18.22 21.35
CA SER A 301 71.20 19.18 22.43
C SER A 301 72.47 18.96 23.27
N VAL A 302 72.80 17.66 23.50
CA VAL A 302 74.06 17.29 24.20
C VAL A 302 75.26 17.71 23.35
N VAL A 303 75.29 17.40 22.04
CA VAL A 303 76.35 17.81 21.14
C VAL A 303 76.52 19.34 21.07
N LEU A 304 75.36 20.08 21.05
CA LEU A 304 75.39 21.55 21.14
C LEU A 304 76.04 22.04 22.43
N ALA A 305 75.61 21.46 23.59
CA ALA A 305 76.21 21.82 24.89
C ALA A 305 77.71 21.47 24.96
N GLU A 306 78.08 20.27 24.42
CA GLU A 306 79.48 19.88 24.32
C GLU A 306 80.32 20.85 23.45
N SER A 307 79.70 21.38 22.37
CA SER A 307 80.39 22.35 21.48
C SER A 307 80.59 23.72 22.12
N GLU A 308 79.78 24.08 23.12
CA GLU A 308 79.96 25.34 23.88
C GLU A 308 81.14 25.29 24.85
N VAL A 309 81.54 24.12 25.32
CA VAL A 309 82.65 23.95 26.24
C VAL A 309 84.00 24.42 25.66
N PRO A 310 84.42 23.99 24.45
CA PRO A 310 85.66 24.49 23.84
C PRO A 310 85.59 25.98 23.59
N ARG A 311 84.42 26.53 23.25
CA ARG A 311 84.22 27.96 23.02
C ARG A 311 84.39 28.75 24.32
N ALA A 312 83.81 28.30 25.42
CA ALA A 312 83.97 28.89 26.73
C ALA A 312 85.44 28.83 27.23
N ILE A 313 86.08 27.71 26.94
CA ILE A 313 87.57 27.59 27.26
C ILE A 313 88.36 28.61 26.44
N ALA A 314 88.12 28.74 25.13
CA ALA A 314 88.80 29.71 24.26
C ALA A 314 88.58 31.15 24.73
N GLU A 315 87.32 31.47 25.13
CA GLU A 315 86.99 32.82 25.65
C GLU A 315 87.63 33.09 27.01
N SER A 316 87.76 32.05 27.84
CA SER A 316 88.47 32.15 29.13
C SER A 316 89.99 32.38 28.95
N PHE A 317 90.56 31.81 27.91
CA PHE A 317 91.93 32.07 27.51
C PHE A 317 92.14 33.50 27.01
N THR A 318 91.30 34.01 26.16
CA THR A 318 91.36 35.34 25.59
C THR A 318 91.16 36.46 26.67
N SER A 319 90.34 36.13 27.69
CA SER A 319 90.06 37.01 28.84
C SER A 319 91.13 36.93 29.96
N ALA A 320 92.20 36.17 29.77
CA ALA A 320 93.30 35.93 30.72
C ALA A 320 92.87 35.38 32.10
N LYS A 321 91.72 34.67 32.14
CA LYS A 321 91.17 34.03 33.35
C LYS A 321 91.66 32.63 33.56
N LEU A 322 92.23 31.96 32.53
CA LEU A 322 92.74 30.59 32.56
C LEU A 322 94.18 30.57 32.18
N GLY A 323 95.04 30.02 33.05
CA GLY A 323 96.48 29.86 32.75
C GLY A 323 96.76 28.56 31.96
N LEU A 324 97.96 28.49 31.36
CA LEU A 324 98.34 27.36 30.55
C LEU A 324 98.43 26.06 31.40
N LEU A 325 98.85 26.13 32.67
CA LEU A 325 98.90 25.04 33.61
C LEU A 325 97.47 24.55 34.01
N ASP A 326 96.57 25.48 34.25
CA ASP A 326 95.16 25.19 34.60
C ASP A 326 94.42 24.43 33.48
N PHE A 327 94.79 24.71 32.21
CA PHE A 327 94.28 24.00 31.06
C PHE A 327 94.72 22.55 31.02
N TYR A 328 96.01 22.26 31.34
CA TYR A 328 96.45 20.87 31.44
C TYR A 328 95.84 20.11 32.62
N GLU A 329 95.59 20.76 33.73
CA GLU A 329 94.87 20.16 34.85
C GLU A 329 93.43 19.85 34.47
N LEU A 330 92.72 20.75 33.77
CA LEU A 330 91.37 20.56 33.26
C LEU A 330 91.28 19.38 32.24
N GLN A 331 92.28 19.23 31.38
CA GLN A 331 92.43 18.16 30.41
C GLN A 331 92.67 16.80 31.12
N ASN A 332 93.46 16.78 32.20
CA ASN A 332 93.69 15.62 33.02
C ASN A 332 92.38 15.17 33.71
N VAL A 333 91.64 16.11 34.29
CA VAL A 333 90.38 15.83 34.95
C VAL A 333 89.34 15.32 33.95
N GLN A 334 89.31 15.87 32.73
CA GLN A 334 88.43 15.38 31.67
C GLN A 334 88.80 13.95 31.18
N ALA A 335 90.11 13.69 31.08
CA ALA A 335 90.57 12.32 30.71
C ALA A 335 90.28 11.30 31.79
N ASP A 336 90.42 11.61 33.08
CA ASP A 336 90.05 10.78 34.20
C ASP A 336 88.53 10.52 34.24
N THR A 337 87.74 11.58 34.01
CA THR A 337 86.24 11.45 33.93
C THR A 337 85.77 10.57 32.79
N LYS A 338 86.39 10.71 31.58
CA LYS A 338 86.14 9.88 30.43
C LYS A 338 86.50 8.42 30.72
N MET A 339 87.66 8.18 31.35
CA MET A 339 88.09 6.82 31.73
C MET A 339 87.12 6.18 32.72
N ARG A 340 86.66 6.92 33.71
CA ARG A 340 85.63 6.44 34.69
C ARG A 340 84.30 6.18 34.02
N GLN A 341 83.83 6.99 33.05
CA GLN A 341 82.61 6.73 32.26
C GLN A 341 82.71 5.46 31.41
N THR A 342 83.87 5.27 30.74
CA THR A 342 84.13 4.08 29.93
C THR A 342 84.10 2.81 30.79
N ILE A 343 84.65 2.85 31.98
CA ILE A 343 84.65 1.71 32.94
C ILE A 343 83.25 1.48 33.44
N ALA A 344 82.48 2.52 33.75
CA ALA A 344 81.09 2.38 34.15
C ALA A 344 80.22 1.80 33.04
N GLU A 345 80.35 2.25 31.77
CA GLU A 345 79.63 1.71 30.61
C GLU A 345 80.00 0.24 30.25
N SER A 346 81.30 -0.12 30.45
CA SER A 346 81.74 -1.51 30.27
C SER A 346 81.20 -2.42 31.34
N GLY A 347 81.00 -1.97 32.59
CA GLY A 347 80.37 -2.68 33.69
C GLY A 347 78.83 -2.92 33.42
N THR A 348 78.16 -1.91 32.87
CA THR A 348 76.72 -2.04 32.58
C THR A 348 76.46 -2.94 31.37
N LYS A 349 77.31 -2.98 30.38
CA LYS A 349 77.20 -3.93 29.24
C LYS A 349 77.42 -5.41 29.67
N ARG A 350 78.18 -5.67 30.69
CA ARG A 350 78.41 -7.06 31.20
C ARG A 350 77.17 -7.59 31.94
N ASN A 351 76.44 -6.78 32.68
CA ASN A 351 75.23 -7.19 33.38
C ASN A 351 74.03 -7.43 32.45
N THR A 352 73.94 -6.73 31.30
CA THR A 352 72.84 -6.92 30.34
C THR A 352 73.04 -8.13 29.43
N SER A 353 74.24 -8.74 29.36
CA SER A 353 74.49 -9.97 28.60
C SER A 353 74.35 -11.25 29.43
N GLU A 354 74.14 -11.12 30.75
CA GLU A 354 73.88 -12.26 31.65
C GLU A 354 72.38 -12.45 31.97
N GLU A 355 71.50 -11.51 31.55
CA GLU A 355 70.05 -11.61 31.74
C GLU A 355 69.23 -11.99 30.44
N LEU A 356 69.85 -12.34 29.34
CA LEU A 356 69.20 -12.87 28.12
C LEU A 356 69.65 -14.31 27.89
#